data_a30eefb6241edc2c939737e2422e0683
#
_entry.id   a30eefb6241edc2c939737e2422e0683
#
_cell.length_a   1.000
_cell.length_b   1.000
_cell.length_c   1.000
_cell.angle_alpha   90.00
_cell.angle_beta   90.00
_cell.angle_gamma   90.00
#
_symmetry.space_group_name_H-M   'P 1'
#
loop_
_entity.id
_entity.type
_entity.pdbx_description
1 polymer ?
#
loop_
_entity_poly.entity_id
_entity_poly.type
_entity_poly.pdbx_seq_one_letter_code
_entity_poly.pdbx_strand_id
1 'polypeptide(L)'
;MKNKKLKILFLYPNLNMSTLVPNAISILTAILKQAGFNNIDLFDTTFYESDGLSKDEDRVKVGQVQPFNFDEKNIKLKITDMYKDFINKVNKFKPDIIFASIVEDTFPIFINFMNTIKDNKIPCLAGGVFPSSAPERVIKLDFVDYVCRGEGEGALVDLANALEEGKD
;
A
#
# COMPACT_ATOMS: atom_id res chain seq x y z
N MET A 1 15.88 -16.05 -17.05
CA MET A 1 15.89 -15.68 -15.61
C MET A 1 15.09 -16.71 -14.84
N LYS A 2 15.57 -17.19 -13.67
CA LYS A 2 14.77 -18.08 -12.82
C LYS A 2 13.55 -17.31 -12.29
N ASN A 3 12.38 -17.89 -12.43
CA ASN A 3 11.16 -17.31 -11.88
C ASN A 3 11.20 -17.46 -10.36
N LYS A 4 11.25 -16.35 -9.63
CA LYS A 4 11.32 -16.32 -8.18
C LYS A 4 9.93 -16.59 -7.59
N LYS A 5 9.89 -17.20 -6.41
CA LYS A 5 8.64 -17.72 -5.81
C LYS A 5 8.00 -16.73 -4.84
N LEU A 6 8.78 -15.80 -4.28
CA LEU A 6 8.31 -14.82 -3.30
C LEU A 6 7.04 -14.11 -3.78
N LYS A 7 6.02 -14.12 -2.94
CA LYS A 7 4.73 -13.47 -3.18
C LYS A 7 4.71 -12.11 -2.49
N ILE A 8 4.66 -11.07 -3.26
CA ILE A 8 4.69 -9.68 -2.79
C ILE A 8 3.31 -9.07 -2.95
N LEU A 9 2.73 -8.60 -1.86
CA LEU A 9 1.49 -7.82 -1.90
C LEU A 9 1.81 -6.35 -1.66
N PHE A 10 1.55 -5.50 -2.65
CA PHE A 10 1.53 -4.06 -2.41
C PHE A 10 0.24 -3.67 -1.69
N LEU A 11 0.37 -2.90 -0.61
CA LEU A 11 -0.72 -2.21 0.05
C LEU A 11 -0.60 -0.71 -0.26
N TYR A 12 -1.58 -0.18 -0.98
CA TYR A 12 -1.68 1.23 -1.31
C TYR A 12 -2.95 1.82 -0.70
N PRO A 13 -2.87 2.22 0.59
CA PRO A 13 -3.97 2.93 1.23
C PRO A 13 -4.07 4.31 0.61
N ASN A 14 -5.14 4.57 -0.11
CA ASN A 14 -5.40 5.83 -0.79
C ASN A 14 -6.85 6.25 -0.57
N LEU A 15 -7.13 7.53 -0.81
CA LEU A 15 -8.45 8.12 -0.68
C LEU A 15 -8.99 8.48 -2.06
N ASN A 16 -10.30 8.40 -2.24
CA ASN A 16 -10.95 8.50 -3.55
C ASN A 16 -10.72 9.81 -4.31
N MET A 17 -10.36 10.91 -3.66
CA MET A 17 -10.07 12.19 -4.31
C MET A 17 -8.57 12.55 -4.32
N SER A 18 -7.72 11.62 -3.92
CA SER A 18 -6.27 11.83 -3.88
C SER A 18 -5.59 11.47 -5.20
N THR A 19 -4.42 10.88 -5.17
CA THR A 19 -3.67 10.49 -6.38
C THR A 19 -4.33 9.31 -7.08
N LEU A 20 -4.88 9.52 -8.28
CA LEU A 20 -5.58 8.48 -9.04
C LEU A 20 -4.65 7.44 -9.68
N VAL A 21 -3.37 7.79 -9.87
CA VAL A 21 -2.37 6.90 -10.50
C VAL A 21 -1.25 6.61 -9.50
N PRO A 22 -1.07 5.37 -9.07
CA PRO A 22 -0.03 4.98 -8.12
C PRO A 22 1.34 4.85 -8.82
N ASN A 23 1.96 5.96 -9.20
CA ASN A 23 3.22 5.99 -9.95
C ASN A 23 4.32 5.18 -9.25
N ALA A 24 4.50 5.34 -7.95
CA ALA A 24 5.48 4.59 -7.18
C ALA A 24 5.26 3.07 -7.29
N ILE A 25 4.01 2.61 -7.11
CA ILE A 25 3.68 1.18 -7.23
C ILE A 25 3.99 0.64 -8.63
N SER A 26 3.72 1.44 -9.66
CA SER A 26 3.99 1.05 -11.06
C SER A 26 5.49 0.88 -11.31
N ILE A 27 6.31 1.83 -10.86
CA ILE A 27 7.78 1.80 -11.00
C ILE A 27 8.35 0.61 -10.22
N LEU A 28 8.00 0.48 -8.94
CA LEU A 28 8.50 -0.58 -8.06
C LEU A 28 8.11 -1.97 -8.57
N THR A 29 6.87 -2.12 -9.08
CA THR A 29 6.42 -3.38 -9.71
C THR A 29 7.24 -3.70 -10.95
N ALA A 30 7.53 -2.71 -11.80
CA ALA A 30 8.33 -2.92 -13.01
C ALA A 30 9.76 -3.40 -12.68
N ILE A 31 10.40 -2.78 -11.68
CA ILE A 31 11.76 -3.11 -11.24
C ILE A 31 11.81 -4.51 -10.62
N LEU A 32 10.85 -4.85 -9.75
CA LEU A 32 10.75 -6.19 -9.18
C LEU A 32 10.55 -7.26 -10.26
N LYS A 33 9.71 -6.99 -11.28
CA LYS A 33 9.54 -7.90 -12.42
C LYS A 33 10.83 -8.05 -13.24
N GLN A 34 11.57 -6.98 -13.47
CA GLN A 34 12.89 -7.04 -14.10
C GLN A 34 13.88 -7.88 -13.29
N ALA A 35 13.78 -7.85 -11.95
CA ALA A 35 14.58 -8.69 -11.06
C ALA A 35 14.09 -10.15 -10.97
N GLY A 36 13.01 -10.52 -11.67
CA GLY A 36 12.48 -11.88 -11.77
C GLY A 36 11.36 -12.22 -10.80
N PHE A 37 10.85 -11.25 -10.03
CA PHE A 37 9.69 -11.43 -9.14
C PHE A 37 8.41 -11.20 -9.93
N ASN A 38 7.63 -12.25 -10.18
CA ASN A 38 6.39 -12.20 -10.97
C ASN A 38 5.13 -12.44 -10.14
N ASN A 39 5.27 -12.94 -8.91
CA ASN A 39 4.16 -13.16 -7.99
C ASN A 39 3.87 -11.88 -7.21
N ILE A 40 3.39 -10.85 -7.90
CA ILE A 40 3.10 -9.53 -7.33
C ILE A 40 1.62 -9.26 -7.49
N ASP A 41 0.99 -8.81 -6.42
CA ASP A 41 -0.40 -8.37 -6.41
C ASP A 41 -0.54 -7.02 -5.70
N LEU A 42 -1.67 -6.35 -5.87
CA LEU A 42 -1.93 -5.01 -5.34
C LEU A 42 -3.27 -4.99 -4.61
N PHE A 43 -3.29 -4.38 -3.44
CA PHE A 43 -4.50 -3.91 -2.78
C PHE A 43 -4.49 -2.38 -2.76
N ASP A 44 -5.37 -1.79 -3.57
CA ASP A 44 -5.50 -0.35 -3.78
C ASP A 44 -6.89 0.10 -3.34
N THR A 45 -6.95 1.11 -2.50
CA THR A 45 -8.20 1.64 -1.95
C THR A 45 -8.69 2.91 -2.64
N THR A 46 -8.04 3.36 -3.71
CA THR A 46 -8.38 4.60 -4.43
C THR A 46 -9.86 4.69 -4.80
N PHE A 47 -10.48 3.57 -5.18
CA PHE A 47 -11.88 3.52 -5.62
C PHE A 47 -12.82 2.90 -4.59
N TYR A 48 -12.46 2.87 -3.32
CA TYR A 48 -13.40 2.59 -2.24
C TYR A 48 -14.08 3.89 -1.80
N GLU A 49 -15.35 3.78 -1.41
CA GLU A 49 -16.03 4.87 -0.74
C GLU A 49 -15.29 5.18 0.57
N SER A 50 -14.83 6.41 0.72
CA SER A 50 -13.99 6.85 1.83
C SER A 50 -14.58 8.06 2.56
N ASP A 51 -15.89 8.19 2.56
CA ASP A 51 -16.60 9.28 3.22
C ASP A 51 -16.20 9.36 4.69
N GLY A 52 -15.89 10.57 5.14
CA GLY A 52 -15.42 10.86 6.50
C GLY A 52 -13.95 10.46 6.79
N LEU A 53 -13.24 9.81 5.87
CA LEU A 53 -11.82 9.51 6.02
C LEU A 53 -10.92 10.58 5.38
N SER A 54 -11.45 11.35 4.43
CA SER A 54 -10.74 12.39 3.71
C SER A 54 -11.02 13.77 4.29
N LYS A 55 -9.99 14.60 4.39
CA LYS A 55 -10.14 16.04 4.64
C LYS A 55 -10.63 16.81 3.41
N ASP A 56 -10.79 16.16 2.26
CA ASP A 56 -11.18 16.80 1.01
C ASP A 56 -12.63 17.32 1.06
N GLU A 57 -13.50 16.68 1.84
CA GLU A 57 -14.84 17.20 2.09
C GLU A 57 -14.81 18.58 2.75
N ASP A 58 -13.91 18.80 3.70
CA ASP A 58 -13.73 20.11 4.34
C ASP A 58 -13.11 21.12 3.37
N ARG A 59 -12.18 20.68 2.52
CA ARG A 59 -11.60 21.51 1.45
C ARG A 59 -12.62 21.91 0.40
N VAL A 60 -13.57 21.02 0.07
CA VAL A 60 -14.71 21.34 -0.81
C VAL A 60 -15.60 22.40 -0.17
N LYS A 61 -15.95 22.27 1.11
CA LYS A 61 -16.79 23.21 1.85
C LYS A 61 -16.21 24.62 1.86
N VAL A 62 -14.89 24.75 1.92
CA VAL A 62 -14.18 26.04 1.91
C VAL A 62 -13.74 26.49 0.51
N GLY A 63 -14.14 25.78 -0.53
CA GLY A 63 -13.88 26.15 -1.93
C GLY A 63 -12.43 25.95 -2.40
N GLN A 64 -11.62 25.20 -1.68
CA GLN A 64 -10.23 24.89 -2.07
C GLN A 64 -10.12 23.79 -3.11
N VAL A 65 -11.10 22.90 -3.17
CA VAL A 65 -11.17 21.78 -4.11
C VAL A 65 -12.58 21.73 -4.71
N GLN A 66 -12.65 21.47 -6.01
CA GLN A 66 -13.93 21.17 -6.65
C GLN A 66 -14.24 19.68 -6.51
N PRO A 67 -15.48 19.31 -6.16
CA PRO A 67 -15.86 17.90 -6.07
C PRO A 67 -15.74 17.24 -7.45
N PHE A 68 -15.12 16.06 -7.46
CA PHE A 68 -15.03 15.23 -8.66
C PHE A 68 -16.27 14.34 -8.74
N ASN A 69 -17.04 14.48 -9.81
CA ASN A 69 -18.23 13.63 -10.02
C ASN A 69 -17.81 12.32 -10.70
N PHE A 70 -17.70 11.25 -9.92
CA PHE A 70 -17.34 9.92 -10.40
C PHE A 70 -18.39 9.35 -11.36
N ASP A 71 -19.69 9.61 -11.12
CA ASP A 71 -20.78 9.08 -11.96
C ASP A 71 -20.74 9.65 -13.39
N GLU A 72 -20.42 10.95 -13.53
CA GLU A 72 -20.27 11.59 -14.84
C GLU A 72 -19.13 10.95 -15.67
N LYS A 73 -18.17 10.32 -15.01
CA LYS A 73 -17.04 9.62 -15.64
C LYS A 73 -17.25 8.12 -15.73
N ASN A 74 -18.44 7.62 -15.39
CA ASN A 74 -18.76 6.20 -15.31
C ASN A 74 -17.80 5.40 -14.36
N ILE A 75 -17.26 6.06 -13.35
CA ILE A 75 -16.44 5.43 -12.33
C ILE A 75 -17.36 5.06 -11.17
N LYS A 76 -17.42 3.76 -10.86
CA LYS A 76 -18.21 3.26 -9.73
C LYS A 76 -17.29 3.02 -8.53
N LEU A 77 -17.58 3.68 -7.41
CA LEU A 77 -16.90 3.40 -6.16
C LEU A 77 -17.36 2.06 -5.58
N LYS A 78 -16.44 1.39 -4.90
CA LYS A 78 -16.74 0.19 -4.13
C LYS A 78 -17.33 0.59 -2.79
N ILE A 79 -18.53 0.11 -2.49
CA ILE A 79 -19.26 0.32 -1.24
C ILE A 79 -19.03 -0.83 -0.23
N THR A 80 -18.16 -1.79 -0.56
CA THR A 80 -17.81 -2.92 0.32
C THR A 80 -16.85 -2.48 1.42
N ASP A 81 -16.83 -3.23 2.51
CA ASP A 81 -15.89 -3.01 3.62
C ASP A 81 -14.46 -3.31 3.15
N MET A 82 -13.66 -2.26 2.97
CA MET A 82 -12.28 -2.38 2.47
C MET A 82 -11.38 -3.22 3.37
N TYR A 83 -11.65 -3.26 4.68
CA TYR A 83 -10.87 -4.06 5.62
C TYR A 83 -11.17 -5.55 5.47
N LYS A 84 -12.45 -5.92 5.28
CA LYS A 84 -12.83 -7.30 4.97
C LYS A 84 -12.30 -7.75 3.62
N ASP A 85 -12.34 -6.87 2.61
CA ASP A 85 -11.79 -7.17 1.30
C ASP A 85 -10.26 -7.37 1.36
N PHE A 86 -9.56 -6.60 2.21
CA PHE A 86 -8.13 -6.79 2.44
C PHE A 86 -7.82 -8.14 3.10
N ILE A 87 -8.55 -8.51 4.15
CA ILE A 87 -8.41 -9.83 4.80
C ILE A 87 -8.62 -10.94 3.75
N ASN A 88 -9.67 -10.84 2.94
CA ASN A 88 -9.95 -11.82 1.89
C ASN A 88 -8.82 -11.88 0.85
N LYS A 89 -8.27 -10.73 0.46
CA LYS A 89 -7.12 -10.63 -0.45
C LYS A 89 -5.89 -11.32 0.12
N VAL A 90 -5.54 -11.04 1.37
CA VAL A 90 -4.40 -11.66 2.07
C VAL A 90 -4.60 -13.18 2.16
N ASN A 91 -5.77 -13.64 2.58
CA ASN A 91 -6.07 -15.06 2.72
C ASN A 91 -6.02 -15.82 1.39
N LYS A 92 -6.45 -15.18 0.29
CA LYS A 92 -6.44 -15.76 -1.06
C LYS A 92 -5.04 -15.78 -1.66
N PHE A 93 -4.34 -14.66 -1.60
CA PHE A 93 -3.03 -14.49 -2.23
C PHE A 93 -1.92 -15.15 -1.41
N LYS A 94 -2.01 -15.10 -0.06
CA LYS A 94 -1.02 -15.61 0.91
C LYS A 94 0.35 -15.01 0.63
N PRO A 95 0.51 -13.69 0.80
CA PRO A 95 1.77 -13.02 0.55
C PRO A 95 2.84 -13.46 1.56
N ASP A 96 4.10 -13.52 1.11
CA ASP A 96 5.27 -13.73 1.96
C ASP A 96 5.76 -12.41 2.57
N ILE A 97 5.41 -11.27 1.93
CA ILE A 97 5.70 -9.91 2.43
C ILE A 97 4.66 -8.92 1.90
N ILE A 98 4.39 -7.89 2.72
CA ILE A 98 3.58 -6.72 2.33
C ILE A 98 4.51 -5.53 2.16
N PHE A 99 4.42 -4.85 1.01
CA PHE A 99 5.06 -3.57 0.74
C PHE A 99 4.00 -2.47 0.77
N ALA A 100 4.04 -1.60 1.78
CA ALA A 100 3.08 -0.51 1.92
C ALA A 100 3.69 0.82 1.47
N SER A 101 2.95 1.57 0.63
CA SER A 101 3.31 2.93 0.24
C SER A 101 2.38 3.92 0.92
N ILE A 102 2.93 4.78 1.79
CA ILE A 102 2.17 5.51 2.80
C ILE A 102 2.51 7.00 2.74
N VAL A 103 1.47 7.83 2.75
CA VAL A 103 1.54 9.28 3.02
C VAL A 103 0.92 9.58 4.39
N GLU A 104 1.10 10.79 4.91
CA GLU A 104 0.63 11.15 6.26
C GLU A 104 -0.88 10.95 6.43
N ASP A 105 -1.68 11.38 5.46
CA ASP A 105 -3.14 11.27 5.53
C ASP A 105 -3.64 9.82 5.51
N THR A 106 -2.89 8.91 4.90
CA THR A 106 -3.25 7.49 4.82
C THR A 106 -2.60 6.61 5.90
N PHE A 107 -1.73 7.19 6.74
CA PHE A 107 -1.07 6.45 7.80
C PHE A 107 -2.03 5.82 8.83
N PRO A 108 -3.09 6.50 9.30
CA PRO A 108 -4.08 5.86 10.18
C PRO A 108 -4.81 4.70 9.48
N ILE A 109 -5.09 4.81 8.19
CA ILE A 109 -5.75 3.76 7.40
C ILE A 109 -4.82 2.55 7.27
N PHE A 110 -3.53 2.78 7.01
CA PHE A 110 -2.52 1.72 7.01
C PHE A 110 -2.47 0.96 8.33
N ILE A 111 -2.45 1.67 9.47
CA ILE A 111 -2.49 1.05 10.80
C ILE A 111 -3.72 0.15 10.95
N ASN A 112 -4.89 0.64 10.54
CA ASN A 112 -6.12 -0.14 10.62
C ASN A 112 -6.04 -1.40 9.75
N PHE A 113 -5.53 -1.34 8.52
CA PHE A 113 -5.33 -2.51 7.67
C PHE A 113 -4.42 -3.54 8.33
N MET A 114 -3.26 -3.14 8.79
CA MET A 114 -2.30 -4.07 9.38
C MET A 114 -2.83 -4.70 10.67
N ASN A 115 -3.59 -3.96 11.48
CA ASN A 115 -4.25 -4.50 12.65
C ASN A 115 -5.24 -5.62 12.32
N THR A 116 -5.89 -5.59 11.15
CA THR A 116 -6.84 -6.66 10.76
C THR A 116 -6.17 -8.00 10.48
N ILE A 117 -4.86 -8.00 10.20
CA ILE A 117 -4.09 -9.19 9.83
C ILE A 117 -2.87 -9.44 10.73
N LYS A 118 -2.77 -8.75 11.88
CA LYS A 118 -1.60 -8.84 12.78
C LYS A 118 -1.27 -10.27 13.21
N ASP A 119 -2.27 -11.13 13.35
CA ASP A 119 -2.07 -12.53 13.77
C ASP A 119 -1.46 -13.40 12.66
N ASN A 120 -1.49 -12.94 11.41
CA ASN A 120 -0.90 -13.64 10.28
C ASN A 120 0.65 -13.60 10.26
N LYS A 121 1.26 -12.69 11.02
CA LYS A 121 2.72 -12.50 11.14
C LYS A 121 3.42 -12.39 9.78
N ILE A 122 2.80 -11.68 8.84
CA ILE A 122 3.37 -11.44 7.51
C ILE A 122 4.33 -10.25 7.63
N PRO A 123 5.61 -10.38 7.25
CA PRO A 123 6.55 -9.27 7.26
C PRO A 123 6.03 -8.07 6.48
N CYS A 124 6.26 -6.85 7.00
CA CYS A 124 5.83 -5.62 6.40
C CYS A 124 6.98 -4.63 6.24
N LEU A 125 7.17 -4.16 5.01
CA LEU A 125 8.00 -2.99 4.71
C LEU A 125 7.10 -1.78 4.49
N ALA A 126 7.31 -0.73 5.26
CA ALA A 126 6.65 0.56 5.10
C ALA A 126 7.59 1.54 4.37
N GLY A 127 7.11 2.08 3.26
CA GLY A 127 7.81 3.07 2.44
C GLY A 127 6.89 4.22 2.03
N GLY A 128 7.44 5.18 1.30
CA GLY A 128 6.75 6.37 0.84
C GLY A 128 7.15 7.62 1.62
N VAL A 129 6.43 8.72 1.40
CA VAL A 129 6.81 10.04 1.92
C VAL A 129 6.77 10.09 3.45
N PHE A 130 5.73 9.54 4.07
CA PHE A 130 5.60 9.59 5.52
C PHE A 130 6.65 8.74 6.25
N PRO A 131 6.89 7.45 5.90
CA PRO A 131 7.98 6.68 6.48
C PRO A 131 9.37 7.28 6.25
N SER A 132 9.59 7.97 5.14
CA SER A 132 10.84 8.69 4.87
C SER A 132 11.04 9.87 5.81
N SER A 133 9.96 10.58 6.17
CA SER A 133 9.99 11.79 7.01
C SER A 133 9.96 11.48 8.51
N ALA A 134 9.30 10.39 8.91
CA ALA A 134 9.10 10.01 10.30
C ALA A 134 9.37 8.50 10.55
N PRO A 135 10.57 7.99 10.18
CA PRO A 135 10.88 6.56 10.23
C PRO A 135 10.79 5.99 11.63
N GLU A 136 11.21 6.76 12.66
CA GLU A 136 11.19 6.31 14.05
C GLU A 136 9.76 6.13 14.59
N ARG A 137 8.79 6.84 14.01
CA ARG A 137 7.38 6.67 14.37
C ARG A 137 6.79 5.42 13.73
N VAL A 138 7.20 5.12 12.53
CA VAL A 138 6.68 3.99 11.75
C VAL A 138 7.28 2.66 12.22
N ILE A 139 8.59 2.60 12.46
CA ILE A 139 9.28 1.37 12.89
C ILE A 139 8.88 0.91 14.31
N LYS A 140 8.25 1.77 15.10
CA LYS A 140 7.74 1.42 16.45
C LYS A 140 6.45 0.61 16.41
N LEU A 141 5.82 0.47 15.25
CA LEU A 141 4.61 -0.34 15.11
C LEU A 141 4.99 -1.82 15.09
N ASP A 142 4.39 -2.62 15.95
CA ASP A 142 4.71 -4.04 16.14
C ASP A 142 4.56 -4.92 14.88
N PHE A 143 3.87 -4.42 13.87
CA PHE A 143 3.65 -5.09 12.60
C PHE A 143 4.49 -4.52 11.45
N VAL A 144 5.45 -3.64 11.73
CA VAL A 144 6.38 -3.10 10.73
C VAL A 144 7.78 -3.64 11.01
N ASP A 145 8.29 -4.45 10.10
CA ASP A 145 9.62 -5.07 10.23
C ASP A 145 10.70 -4.22 9.57
N TYR A 146 10.33 -3.50 8.49
CA TYR A 146 11.27 -2.72 7.68
C TYR A 146 10.70 -1.34 7.37
N VAL A 147 11.56 -0.33 7.33
CA VAL A 147 11.22 1.02 6.85
C VAL A 147 12.17 1.40 5.71
N CYS A 148 11.60 1.68 4.55
CA CYS A 148 12.34 2.23 3.42
C CYS A 148 12.33 3.77 3.47
N ARG A 149 13.50 4.38 3.50
CA ARG A 149 13.67 5.85 3.47
C ARG A 149 14.16 6.28 2.10
N GLY A 150 13.49 7.26 1.51
CA GLY A 150 13.81 7.75 0.16
C GLY A 150 13.34 6.81 -0.93
N GLU A 151 14.16 6.63 -1.95
CA GLU A 151 13.83 5.83 -3.13
C GLU A 151 13.86 4.33 -2.82
N GLY A 152 12.82 3.61 -3.25
CA GLY A 152 12.63 2.21 -2.90
C GLY A 152 13.18 1.21 -3.90
N GLU A 153 13.62 1.66 -5.08
CA GLU A 153 13.92 0.81 -6.24
C GLU A 153 14.98 -0.26 -5.94
N GLY A 154 16.10 0.17 -5.37
CA GLY A 154 17.17 -0.74 -4.98
C GLY A 154 16.81 -1.54 -3.72
N ALA A 155 16.32 -0.83 -2.68
CA ALA A 155 16.02 -1.42 -1.39
C ALA A 155 14.98 -2.56 -1.46
N LEU A 156 13.92 -2.40 -2.28
CA LEU A 156 12.90 -3.43 -2.43
C LEU A 156 13.44 -4.69 -3.12
N VAL A 157 14.28 -4.50 -4.14
CA VAL A 157 14.89 -5.64 -4.85
C VAL A 157 15.86 -6.39 -3.94
N ASP A 158 16.67 -5.67 -3.17
CA ASP A 158 17.64 -6.28 -2.26
C ASP A 158 16.94 -7.05 -1.14
N LEU A 159 15.91 -6.46 -0.52
CA LEU A 159 15.10 -7.14 0.49
C LEU A 159 14.38 -8.36 -0.09
N ALA A 160 13.76 -8.23 -1.26
CA ALA A 160 13.08 -9.34 -1.91
C ALA A 160 14.05 -10.50 -2.26
N ASN A 161 15.29 -10.17 -2.65
CA ASN A 161 16.32 -11.19 -2.88
C ASN A 161 16.75 -11.87 -1.57
N ALA A 162 16.95 -11.13 -0.50
CA ALA A 162 17.31 -11.69 0.80
C ALA A 162 16.22 -12.66 1.30
N LEU A 163 14.96 -12.27 1.23
CA LEU A 163 13.83 -13.11 1.61
C LEU A 163 13.67 -14.35 0.72
N GLU A 164 13.86 -14.22 -0.61
CA GLU A 164 13.82 -15.37 -1.53
C GLU A 164 14.92 -16.39 -1.21
N GLU A 165 16.08 -15.93 -0.71
CA GLU A 165 17.22 -16.76 -0.32
C GLU A 165 17.13 -17.26 1.12
N GLY A 166 16.10 -16.87 1.88
CA GLY A 166 15.95 -17.23 3.30
C GLY A 166 17.00 -16.60 4.20
N LYS A 167 17.45 -15.39 3.86
CA LYS A 167 18.37 -14.59 4.67
C LYS A 167 17.54 -13.59 5.49
N ASP A 168 17.82 -13.54 6.78
CA ASP A 168 17.25 -12.56 7.72
C ASP A 168 17.94 -11.18 7.58
#